data_3ead29ebc85aad072d4176ccfeb8acc2
#
_entry.id   3ead29ebc85aad072d4176ccfeb8acc2
#
_cell.length_a   1.000
_cell.length_b   1.000
_cell.length_c   1.000
_cell.angle_alpha   90.00
_cell.angle_beta   90.00
_cell.angle_gamma   90.00
#
_symmetry.space_group_name_H-M   'P 1'
#
loop_
_entity.id
_entity.type
_entity.pdbx_description
1 polymer ?
#
loop_
_entity_poly.entity_id
_entity_poly.type
_entity_poly.pdbx_seq_one_letter_code
_entity_poly.pdbx_strand_id
1 'polypeptide(L)'
;IAAGRYVAEPGAIMARIDDETRAHSRQELRLHPSTYQTASIGGFIAARGSGVVSTKYGKAENQVLQVEAVLPPGRTVTTLRVPSHAAGPDLLQTLVGSEGTLGVITQAALRIDPLPEHRAFLSFSFPDIFAGIEAGRLIMTHRLRPATIRLYDEADSVKLKEWVGTPFTGTLMVVMCDGAKELVDYEVKAITDLATRAGGTEQGSDVGRTWWEGKYEPYAKGKLPQPPLMYGTFDQVARFKDLPAIYRAKKEVIEREFGQQYGARYTAHLSHWYDWGSMLYDRFYVDSPPEDPEEAMALHDRLWDAGILAGIAHGAVLNDHHGVGIKLGRFMRPQLGVGFDLIREIKDAWDPNGIMNPGKLGFGPPRGPRL
;
A
#
# COMPACT_ATOMS: atom_id res chain seq x y z
N ILE A 1 -1.78 -3.90 -27.60
CA ILE A 1 -2.97 -3.99 -26.75
C ILE A 1 -3.88 -5.05 -27.35
N ALA A 2 -4.19 -6.10 -26.63
CA ALA A 2 -5.12 -7.12 -27.05
C ALA A 2 -5.93 -7.65 -25.87
N ALA A 3 -7.25 -7.73 -26.00
CA ALA A 3 -8.17 -8.42 -25.08
C ALA A 3 -7.87 -8.19 -23.56
N GLY A 4 -7.81 -6.95 -23.13
CA GLY A 4 -7.59 -6.63 -21.71
C GLY A 4 -6.15 -6.83 -21.20
N ARG A 5 -5.18 -6.90 -22.11
CA ARG A 5 -3.75 -7.10 -21.83
C ARG A 5 -2.89 -6.01 -22.47
N TYR A 6 -1.98 -5.45 -21.70
CA TYR A 6 -0.92 -4.55 -22.14
C TYR A 6 0.45 -5.14 -21.81
N VAL A 7 1.40 -5.07 -22.72
CA VAL A 7 2.78 -5.54 -22.51
C VAL A 7 3.68 -4.31 -22.46
N ALA A 8 4.46 -4.19 -21.40
CA ALA A 8 5.34 -3.06 -21.15
C ALA A 8 6.77 -3.50 -20.80
N GLU A 9 7.74 -2.68 -21.16
CA GLU A 9 9.08 -2.73 -20.59
C GLU A 9 9.08 -2.17 -19.16
N PRO A 10 10.01 -2.58 -18.30
CA PRO A 10 9.98 -2.23 -16.86
C PRO A 10 10.13 -0.74 -16.57
N GLY A 11 10.75 0.04 -17.49
CA GLY A 11 10.90 1.50 -17.38
C GLY A 11 9.65 2.29 -17.78
N ALA A 12 8.61 1.66 -18.31
CA ALA A 12 7.38 2.34 -18.71
C ALA A 12 6.69 2.98 -17.49
N ILE A 13 6.31 4.25 -17.62
CA ILE A 13 5.64 5.01 -16.56
C ILE A 13 4.12 4.76 -16.62
N MET A 14 3.50 4.50 -15.47
CA MET A 14 2.08 4.14 -15.37
C MET A 14 1.15 5.16 -16.03
N ALA A 15 1.37 6.45 -15.78
CA ALA A 15 0.55 7.51 -16.38
C ALA A 15 0.58 7.47 -17.90
N ARG A 16 1.74 7.21 -18.51
CA ARG A 16 1.89 7.11 -19.97
C ARG A 16 1.18 5.88 -20.54
N ILE A 17 1.23 4.75 -19.81
CA ILE A 17 0.49 3.55 -20.21
C ILE A 17 -1.02 3.82 -20.22
N ASP A 18 -1.52 4.51 -19.19
CA ASP A 18 -2.95 4.85 -19.13
C ASP A 18 -3.36 5.83 -20.23
N ASP A 19 -2.54 6.84 -20.53
CA ASP A 19 -2.81 7.75 -21.65
C ASP A 19 -2.90 6.98 -22.97
N GLU A 20 -1.97 6.06 -23.23
CA GLU A 20 -1.94 5.22 -24.41
C GLU A 20 -3.15 4.26 -24.47
N THR A 21 -3.44 3.55 -23.40
CA THR A 21 -4.54 2.57 -23.37
C THR A 21 -5.91 3.21 -23.43
N ARG A 22 -6.11 4.37 -22.83
CA ARG A 22 -7.34 5.17 -22.95
C ARG A 22 -7.56 5.66 -24.38
N ALA A 23 -6.49 6.15 -25.03
CA ALA A 23 -6.58 6.64 -26.40
C ALA A 23 -6.91 5.52 -27.41
N HIS A 24 -6.31 4.33 -27.26
CA HIS A 24 -6.43 3.25 -28.24
C HIS A 24 -7.61 2.33 -28.02
N SER A 25 -7.99 2.05 -26.77
CA SER A 25 -8.95 1.00 -26.45
C SER A 25 -10.01 1.37 -25.41
N ARG A 26 -9.99 2.61 -24.89
CA ARG A 26 -10.83 3.04 -23.75
C ARG A 26 -10.69 2.13 -22.53
N GLN A 27 -9.46 1.71 -22.26
CA GLN A 27 -9.08 0.89 -21.11
C GLN A 27 -8.03 1.62 -20.28
N GLU A 28 -7.82 1.21 -19.06
CA GLU A 28 -6.76 1.75 -18.20
C GLU A 28 -6.21 0.69 -17.25
N LEU A 29 -4.99 0.93 -16.72
CA LEU A 29 -4.48 0.24 -15.56
C LEU A 29 -5.30 0.63 -14.33
N ARG A 30 -5.52 -0.31 -13.42
CA ARG A 30 -6.21 -0.04 -12.16
C ARG A 30 -5.22 -0.05 -10.98
N LEU A 31 -4.08 0.60 -11.17
CA LEU A 31 -3.02 0.61 -10.16
C LEU A 31 -2.96 1.92 -9.37
N HIS A 32 -2.99 3.07 -9.96
CA HIS A 32 -3.11 4.42 -9.40
C HIS A 32 -2.37 4.67 -8.07
N PRO A 33 -1.05 4.39 -7.94
CA PRO A 33 -0.28 4.75 -6.75
C PRO A 33 -0.14 6.27 -6.60
N SER A 34 0.22 6.73 -5.41
CA SER A 34 0.50 8.17 -5.16
C SER A 34 1.60 8.71 -6.09
N THR A 35 2.53 7.85 -6.50
CA THR A 35 3.63 8.14 -7.43
C THR A 35 3.28 7.88 -8.90
N TYR A 36 2.01 7.82 -9.26
CA TYR A 36 1.48 7.45 -10.56
C TYR A 36 2.18 8.12 -11.76
N GLN A 37 2.54 9.40 -11.61
CA GLN A 37 3.21 10.18 -12.66
C GLN A 37 4.68 9.79 -12.88
N THR A 38 5.29 9.09 -11.93
CA THR A 38 6.74 8.78 -11.94
C THR A 38 7.05 7.30 -11.72
N ALA A 39 6.07 6.52 -11.25
CA ALA A 39 6.27 5.10 -10.98
C ALA A 39 6.46 4.30 -12.26
N SER A 40 7.57 3.58 -12.34
CA SER A 40 7.83 2.62 -13.40
C SER A 40 7.20 1.26 -13.09
N ILE A 41 6.75 0.55 -14.11
CA ILE A 41 6.09 -0.76 -13.96
C ILE A 41 7.00 -1.79 -13.30
N GLY A 42 8.25 -1.90 -13.72
CA GLY A 42 9.18 -2.89 -13.15
C GLY A 42 9.44 -2.65 -11.67
N GLY A 43 9.67 -1.40 -11.26
CA GLY A 43 9.86 -1.03 -9.86
C GLY A 43 8.62 -1.28 -9.01
N PHE A 44 7.45 -0.96 -9.55
CA PHE A 44 6.16 -1.19 -8.88
C PHE A 44 5.87 -2.69 -8.65
N ILE A 45 6.12 -3.54 -9.66
CA ILE A 45 6.00 -4.99 -9.55
C ILE A 45 7.00 -5.54 -8.54
N ALA A 46 8.25 -5.11 -8.63
CA ALA A 46 9.33 -5.55 -7.74
C ALA A 46 9.07 -5.20 -6.27
N ALA A 47 8.37 -4.09 -5.98
CA ALA A 47 7.99 -3.69 -4.63
C ALA A 47 6.62 -4.24 -4.18
N ARG A 48 5.89 -4.99 -5.02
CA ARG A 48 4.51 -5.44 -4.75
C ARG A 48 3.58 -4.26 -4.46
N GLY A 49 3.71 -3.22 -5.26
CA GLY A 49 3.04 -1.94 -5.06
C GLY A 49 1.52 -1.99 -5.06
N SER A 50 0.90 -1.00 -4.48
CA SER A 50 -0.56 -0.81 -4.39
C SER A 50 -0.96 0.59 -4.85
N GLY A 51 -2.24 0.80 -5.07
CA GLY A 51 -2.80 2.09 -5.46
C GLY A 51 -4.18 2.35 -4.88
N VAL A 52 -4.68 3.56 -5.06
CA VAL A 52 -5.92 4.01 -4.40
C VAL A 52 -7.16 3.20 -4.75
N VAL A 53 -7.16 2.46 -5.86
CA VAL A 53 -8.28 1.60 -6.30
C VAL A 53 -8.05 0.11 -6.04
N SER A 54 -7.02 -0.23 -5.26
CA SER A 54 -6.66 -1.63 -5.01
C SER A 54 -7.70 -2.43 -4.23
N THR A 55 -8.58 -1.78 -3.49
CA THR A 55 -9.69 -2.43 -2.77
C THR A 55 -10.56 -3.27 -3.72
N LYS A 56 -10.84 -2.75 -4.92
CA LYS A 56 -11.60 -3.46 -5.95
C LYS A 56 -10.72 -4.26 -6.91
N TYR A 57 -9.66 -3.63 -7.39
CA TYR A 57 -8.88 -4.14 -8.52
C TYR A 57 -7.65 -4.94 -8.11
N GLY A 58 -7.29 -4.91 -6.84
CA GLY A 58 -6.10 -5.58 -6.31
C GLY A 58 -4.82 -4.77 -6.49
N LYS A 59 -3.72 -5.34 -6.02
CA LYS A 59 -2.36 -4.77 -6.06
C LYS A 59 -1.58 -5.31 -7.26
N ALA A 60 -0.26 -5.05 -7.30
CA ALA A 60 0.62 -5.54 -8.36
C ALA A 60 0.47 -7.05 -8.62
N GLU A 61 0.43 -7.87 -7.56
CA GLU A 61 0.29 -9.32 -7.65
C GLU A 61 -1.02 -9.79 -8.30
N ASN A 62 -2.05 -8.96 -8.31
CA ASN A 62 -3.35 -9.26 -8.91
C ASN A 62 -3.50 -8.70 -10.34
N GLN A 63 -2.66 -7.72 -10.71
CA GLN A 63 -2.74 -7.01 -11.98
C GLN A 63 -1.74 -7.54 -13.02
N VAL A 64 -0.62 -8.14 -12.54
CA VAL A 64 0.40 -8.70 -13.40
C VAL A 64 -0.03 -10.09 -13.88
N LEU A 65 -0.06 -10.29 -15.20
CA LEU A 65 -0.46 -11.55 -15.82
C LEU A 65 0.74 -12.44 -16.15
N GLN A 66 1.89 -11.83 -16.47
CA GLN A 66 3.11 -12.53 -16.87
C GLN A 66 4.30 -11.59 -16.69
N VAL A 67 5.45 -12.13 -16.35
CA VAL A 67 6.73 -11.41 -16.42
C VAL A 67 7.77 -12.20 -17.19
N GLU A 68 8.68 -11.48 -17.83
CA GLU A 68 9.98 -11.97 -18.25
C GLU A 68 11.03 -11.36 -17.35
N ALA A 69 11.99 -12.16 -16.91
CA ALA A 69 13.08 -11.72 -16.06
C ALA A 69 14.40 -12.39 -16.44
N VAL A 70 15.51 -11.68 -16.24
CA VAL A 70 16.87 -12.23 -16.34
C VAL A 70 17.39 -12.51 -14.94
N LEU A 71 17.73 -13.77 -14.70
CA LEU A 71 18.28 -14.27 -13.44
C LEU A 71 19.79 -14.50 -13.60
N PRO A 72 20.61 -14.37 -12.54
CA PRO A 72 22.02 -14.76 -12.60
C PRO A 72 22.23 -16.24 -12.99
N PRO A 73 23.26 -16.57 -13.76
CA PRO A 73 24.24 -15.69 -14.40
C PRO A 73 23.85 -15.24 -15.82
N GLY A 74 22.57 -14.98 -16.11
CA GLY A 74 22.07 -14.56 -17.42
C GLY A 74 20.99 -15.47 -18.01
N ARG A 75 20.32 -16.28 -17.17
CA ARG A 75 19.18 -17.11 -17.57
C ARG A 75 17.93 -16.26 -17.73
N THR A 76 17.35 -16.25 -18.91
CA THR A 76 16.03 -15.63 -19.13
C THR A 76 14.93 -16.63 -18.76
N VAL A 77 13.98 -16.17 -17.96
CA VAL A 77 12.75 -16.91 -17.61
C VAL A 77 11.54 -16.07 -17.99
N THR A 78 10.56 -16.74 -18.60
CA THR A 78 9.23 -16.15 -18.84
C THR A 78 8.22 -16.99 -18.07
N THR A 79 7.44 -16.36 -17.20
CA THR A 79 6.41 -17.06 -16.41
C THR A 79 5.25 -17.51 -17.30
N LEU A 80 4.37 -18.36 -16.78
CA LEU A 80 3.21 -18.82 -17.54
C LEU A 80 2.32 -17.65 -17.96
N ARG A 81 1.60 -17.81 -19.08
CA ARG A 81 0.81 -16.74 -19.70
C ARG A 81 -0.47 -16.40 -18.94
N VAL A 82 -0.85 -17.21 -17.98
CA VAL A 82 -2.03 -17.04 -17.13
C VAL A 82 -1.63 -17.08 -15.67
N PRO A 83 -2.11 -16.13 -14.84
CA PRO A 83 -1.72 -16.05 -13.43
C PRO A 83 -2.40 -17.11 -12.55
N SER A 84 -3.53 -17.67 -13.00
CA SER A 84 -4.29 -18.68 -12.24
C SER A 84 -4.11 -20.05 -12.87
N HIS A 85 -3.28 -20.87 -12.28
CA HIS A 85 -2.98 -22.24 -12.76
C HIS A 85 -2.59 -23.17 -11.60
N ALA A 86 -2.60 -24.45 -11.85
CA ALA A 86 -2.18 -25.50 -10.91
C ALA A 86 -0.90 -26.22 -11.38
N ALA A 87 -0.05 -25.54 -12.16
CA ALA A 87 1.17 -26.11 -12.74
C ALA A 87 2.40 -25.89 -11.83
N GLY A 88 2.29 -26.24 -10.55
CA GLY A 88 3.36 -26.18 -9.55
C GLY A 88 3.45 -24.80 -8.84
N PRO A 89 4.55 -24.57 -8.08
CA PRO A 89 4.82 -23.31 -7.42
C PRO A 89 4.88 -22.14 -8.41
N ASP A 90 4.31 -21.01 -8.04
CA ASP A 90 4.15 -19.85 -8.91
C ASP A 90 5.41 -18.99 -8.97
N LEU A 91 6.13 -19.06 -10.10
CA LEU A 91 7.31 -18.22 -10.35
C LEU A 91 6.96 -16.75 -10.50
N LEU A 92 5.76 -16.40 -11.00
CA LEU A 92 5.29 -15.03 -11.08
C LEU A 92 5.25 -14.40 -9.69
N GLN A 93 4.61 -15.07 -8.74
CA GLN A 93 4.50 -14.60 -7.36
C GLN A 93 5.85 -14.62 -6.61
N THR A 94 6.81 -15.40 -7.04
CA THR A 94 8.18 -15.39 -6.50
C THR A 94 8.95 -14.15 -6.95
N LEU A 95 8.72 -13.68 -8.17
CA LEU A 95 9.38 -12.48 -8.72
C LEU A 95 8.69 -11.18 -8.28
N VAL A 96 7.36 -11.19 -8.12
CA VAL A 96 6.60 -10.03 -7.62
C VAL A 96 6.92 -9.80 -6.13
N GLY A 97 7.44 -8.62 -5.81
CA GLY A 97 7.87 -8.29 -4.44
C GLY A 97 9.29 -8.74 -4.09
N SER A 98 10.06 -9.23 -5.07
CA SER A 98 11.45 -9.64 -4.87
C SER A 98 12.44 -8.47 -4.73
N GLU A 99 12.01 -7.24 -4.99
CA GLU A 99 12.84 -6.02 -4.91
C GLU A 99 14.17 -6.12 -5.69
N GLY A 100 14.17 -6.87 -6.80
CA GLY A 100 15.35 -7.09 -7.63
C GLY A 100 16.42 -7.97 -6.98
N THR A 101 16.11 -8.69 -5.91
CA THR A 101 17.05 -9.59 -5.24
C THR A 101 17.22 -10.92 -5.94
N LEU A 102 16.28 -11.32 -6.80
CA LEU A 102 16.28 -12.58 -7.51
C LEU A 102 16.63 -12.47 -9.00
N GLY A 103 16.42 -11.30 -9.59
CA GLY A 103 16.64 -11.04 -11.00
C GLY A 103 16.17 -9.65 -11.42
N VAL A 104 16.31 -9.34 -12.70
CA VAL A 104 15.84 -8.09 -13.32
C VAL A 104 14.63 -8.39 -14.19
N ILE A 105 13.49 -7.79 -13.89
CA ILE A 105 12.29 -7.87 -14.74
C ILE A 105 12.58 -7.07 -16.03
N THR A 106 12.43 -7.71 -17.18
CA THR A 106 12.69 -7.13 -18.50
C THR A 106 11.42 -6.84 -19.29
N GLN A 107 10.32 -7.53 -18.97
CA GLN A 107 9.02 -7.30 -19.58
C GLN A 107 7.91 -7.72 -18.62
N ALA A 108 6.76 -7.03 -18.67
CA ALA A 108 5.56 -7.41 -17.93
C ALA A 108 4.33 -7.31 -18.81
N ALA A 109 3.46 -8.30 -18.71
CA ALA A 109 2.10 -8.23 -19.21
C ALA A 109 1.15 -7.88 -18.07
N LEU A 110 0.36 -6.84 -18.27
CA LEU A 110 -0.52 -6.24 -17.27
C LEU A 110 -1.97 -6.38 -17.69
N ARG A 111 -2.87 -6.54 -16.72
CA ARG A 111 -4.29 -6.40 -16.94
C ARG A 111 -4.63 -4.93 -17.15
N ILE A 112 -5.47 -4.66 -18.15
CA ILE A 112 -6.12 -3.37 -18.35
C ILE A 112 -7.63 -3.60 -18.37
N ASP A 113 -8.37 -2.73 -17.71
CA ASP A 113 -9.82 -2.82 -17.55
C ASP A 113 -10.53 -1.71 -18.34
N PRO A 114 -11.74 -1.93 -18.84
CA PRO A 114 -12.53 -0.87 -19.47
C PRO A 114 -12.70 0.33 -18.53
N LEU A 115 -12.78 1.53 -19.10
CA LEU A 115 -13.15 2.71 -18.32
C LEU A 115 -14.52 2.49 -17.69
N PRO A 116 -14.73 2.87 -16.42
CA PRO A 116 -15.99 2.68 -15.76
C PRO A 116 -17.06 3.56 -16.42
N GLU A 117 -18.26 3.00 -16.58
CA GLU A 117 -19.42 3.71 -17.07
C GLU A 117 -19.84 4.82 -16.09
N HIS A 118 -19.80 4.51 -14.80
CA HIS A 118 -20.25 5.40 -13.74
C HIS A 118 -19.29 5.38 -12.55
N ARG A 119 -19.21 6.53 -11.86
CA ARG A 119 -18.54 6.69 -10.55
C ARG A 119 -19.46 7.41 -9.60
N ALA A 120 -19.58 6.87 -8.38
CA ALA A 120 -20.28 7.49 -7.27
C ALA A 120 -19.34 7.70 -6.09
N PHE A 121 -19.53 8.81 -5.39
CA PHE A 121 -18.73 9.19 -4.23
C PHE A 121 -19.60 9.25 -3.00
N LEU A 122 -19.09 8.71 -1.90
CA LEU A 122 -19.72 8.71 -0.59
C LEU A 122 -18.71 9.22 0.43
N SER A 123 -19.21 9.84 1.47
CA SER A 123 -18.39 10.22 2.63
C SER A 123 -19.20 10.12 3.90
N PHE A 124 -18.54 9.66 4.95
CA PHE A 124 -19.14 9.47 6.27
C PHE A 124 -18.19 9.99 7.34
N SER A 125 -18.73 10.64 8.36
CA SER A 125 -18.00 10.88 9.60
C SER A 125 -18.41 9.84 10.65
N PHE A 126 -17.45 9.45 11.50
CA PHE A 126 -17.68 8.52 12.62
C PHE A 126 -17.21 9.16 13.92
N PRO A 127 -17.76 8.75 15.08
CA PRO A 127 -17.33 9.30 16.36
C PRO A 127 -15.84 9.05 16.65
N ASP A 128 -15.30 7.93 16.18
CA ASP A 128 -13.89 7.56 16.29
C ASP A 128 -13.45 6.63 15.16
N ILE A 129 -12.15 6.37 15.06
CA ILE A 129 -11.58 5.50 14.03
C ILE A 129 -12.09 4.05 14.15
N PHE A 130 -12.47 3.58 15.34
CA PHE A 130 -12.89 2.20 15.55
C PHE A 130 -14.27 1.90 14.96
N ALA A 131 -15.19 2.85 15.07
CA ALA A 131 -16.48 2.81 14.37
C ALA A 131 -16.29 2.79 12.85
N GLY A 132 -15.34 3.59 12.33
CA GLY A 132 -14.95 3.57 10.91
C GLY A 132 -14.33 2.23 10.48
N ILE A 133 -13.47 1.61 11.30
CA ILE A 133 -12.92 0.28 11.03
C ILE A 133 -14.04 -0.76 10.95
N GLU A 134 -15.02 -0.70 11.84
CA GLU A 134 -16.17 -1.62 11.81
C GLU A 134 -17.02 -1.42 10.55
N ALA A 135 -17.27 -0.17 10.13
CA ALA A 135 -17.94 0.12 8.87
C ALA A 135 -17.21 -0.51 7.68
N GLY A 136 -15.89 -0.29 7.57
CA GLY A 136 -15.07 -0.88 6.52
C GLY A 136 -15.09 -2.41 6.56
N ARG A 137 -15.01 -3.02 7.75
CA ARG A 137 -15.13 -4.47 7.92
C ARG A 137 -16.47 -4.99 7.40
N LEU A 138 -17.57 -4.34 7.76
CA LEU A 138 -18.91 -4.73 7.28
C LEU A 138 -18.99 -4.64 5.76
N ILE A 139 -18.54 -3.56 5.16
CA ILE A 139 -18.51 -3.37 3.70
C ILE A 139 -17.77 -4.54 3.02
N MET A 140 -16.55 -4.84 3.47
CA MET A 140 -15.72 -5.86 2.84
C MET A 140 -16.22 -7.29 3.08
N THR A 141 -16.71 -7.60 4.27
CA THR A 141 -17.24 -8.93 4.60
C THR A 141 -18.59 -9.22 3.94
N HIS A 142 -19.35 -8.19 3.55
CA HIS A 142 -20.54 -8.33 2.69
C HIS A 142 -20.20 -8.45 1.20
N ARG A 143 -18.91 -8.55 0.86
CA ARG A 143 -18.43 -8.71 -0.52
C ARG A 143 -18.77 -7.56 -1.46
N LEU A 144 -19.05 -6.38 -0.92
CA LEU A 144 -19.10 -5.16 -1.71
C LEU A 144 -17.69 -4.80 -2.17
N ARG A 145 -17.59 -4.18 -3.35
CA ARG A 145 -16.30 -3.90 -3.98
C ARG A 145 -16.16 -2.44 -4.40
N PRO A 146 -16.25 -1.49 -3.47
CA PRO A 146 -15.92 -0.12 -3.80
C PRO A 146 -14.48 -0.04 -4.31
N ALA A 147 -14.25 0.82 -5.28
CA ALA A 147 -12.91 0.97 -5.84
C ALA A 147 -11.93 1.54 -4.82
N THR A 148 -12.43 2.44 -3.96
CA THR A 148 -11.64 3.07 -2.90
C THR A 148 -12.45 3.11 -1.61
N ILE A 149 -11.80 2.76 -0.49
CA ILE A 149 -12.20 3.14 0.86
C ILE A 149 -10.99 3.78 1.51
N ARG A 150 -11.17 4.94 2.12
CA ARG A 150 -10.13 5.59 2.91
C ARG A 150 -10.70 6.15 4.19
N LEU A 151 -10.22 5.65 5.32
CA LEU A 151 -10.62 6.07 6.65
C LEU A 151 -9.43 6.77 7.31
N TYR A 152 -9.64 7.98 7.79
CA TYR A 152 -8.64 8.80 8.47
C TYR A 152 -8.93 8.84 9.96
N ASP A 153 -7.89 8.83 10.80
CA ASP A 153 -8.05 9.08 12.22
C ASP A 153 -8.39 10.55 12.51
N GLU A 154 -8.63 10.89 13.77
CA GLU A 154 -9.03 12.23 14.18
C GLU A 154 -7.97 13.27 13.80
N ALA A 155 -6.69 12.93 13.95
CA ALA A 155 -5.58 13.86 13.70
C ALA A 155 -5.41 14.16 12.20
N ASP A 156 -5.48 13.15 11.33
CA ASP A 156 -5.46 13.37 9.87
C ASP A 156 -6.78 13.99 9.38
N SER A 157 -7.91 13.70 10.02
CA SER A 157 -9.22 14.25 9.67
C SER A 157 -9.30 15.77 9.88
N VAL A 158 -8.58 16.33 10.86
CA VAL A 158 -8.49 17.80 11.05
C VAL A 158 -7.94 18.48 9.80
N LYS A 159 -6.86 17.96 9.24
CA LYS A 159 -6.25 18.51 8.01
C LYS A 159 -7.18 18.37 6.80
N LEU A 160 -7.96 17.28 6.76
CA LEU A 160 -8.91 17.05 5.68
C LEU A 160 -10.09 18.01 5.72
N LYS A 161 -10.57 18.40 6.90
CA LYS A 161 -11.65 19.42 7.03
C LYS A 161 -11.30 20.71 6.31
N GLU A 162 -10.07 21.16 6.49
CA GLU A 162 -9.58 22.39 5.82
C GLU A 162 -9.53 22.20 4.31
N TRP A 163 -9.04 21.03 3.87
CA TRP A 163 -8.88 20.74 2.45
C TRP A 163 -10.22 20.52 1.71
N VAL A 164 -11.14 19.76 2.30
CA VAL A 164 -12.46 19.51 1.67
C VAL A 164 -13.48 20.63 1.92
N GLY A 165 -13.18 21.58 2.79
CA GLY A 165 -14.02 22.73 3.06
C GLY A 165 -15.36 22.42 3.76
N THR A 166 -15.51 21.24 4.37
CA THR A 166 -16.76 20.78 4.99
C THR A 166 -16.54 20.48 6.47
N PRO A 167 -17.32 21.12 7.39
CA PRO A 167 -17.24 20.83 8.81
C PRO A 167 -17.86 19.46 9.12
N PHE A 168 -17.13 18.60 9.81
CA PHE A 168 -17.63 17.35 10.40
C PHE A 168 -16.95 17.12 11.75
N THR A 169 -17.47 16.21 12.57
CA THR A 169 -16.86 15.80 13.85
C THR A 169 -16.33 14.38 13.75
N GLY A 170 -15.32 14.06 14.57
CA GLY A 170 -14.70 12.73 14.57
C GLY A 170 -13.82 12.45 13.36
N THR A 171 -13.84 11.23 12.88
CA THR A 171 -13.04 10.71 11.77
C THR A 171 -13.78 10.76 10.45
N LEU A 172 -13.06 10.81 9.35
CA LEU A 172 -13.63 10.85 8.00
C LEU A 172 -13.34 9.56 7.24
N MET A 173 -14.37 8.98 6.64
CA MET A 173 -14.26 7.94 5.62
C MET A 173 -14.74 8.49 4.27
N VAL A 174 -13.93 8.30 3.22
CA VAL A 174 -14.33 8.55 1.84
C VAL A 174 -14.40 7.23 1.09
N VAL A 175 -15.43 7.06 0.27
CA VAL A 175 -15.65 5.84 -0.53
C VAL A 175 -15.94 6.24 -1.98
N MET A 176 -15.40 5.49 -2.91
CA MET A 176 -15.72 5.64 -4.33
C MET A 176 -16.08 4.27 -4.90
N CYS A 177 -17.26 4.20 -5.50
CA CYS A 177 -17.72 3.06 -6.29
C CYS A 177 -17.60 3.37 -7.77
N ASP A 178 -17.19 2.41 -8.59
CA ASP A 178 -17.09 2.56 -10.04
C ASP A 178 -17.47 1.28 -10.78
N GLY A 179 -17.90 1.41 -12.04
CA GLY A 179 -18.27 0.27 -12.88
C GLY A 179 -19.57 0.50 -13.67
N ALA A 180 -20.32 -0.57 -13.90
CA ALA A 180 -21.67 -0.48 -14.51
C ALA A 180 -22.62 0.25 -13.56
N LYS A 181 -23.49 1.07 -14.11
CA LYS A 181 -24.33 1.99 -13.31
C LYS A 181 -25.17 1.27 -12.27
N GLU A 182 -25.85 0.19 -12.65
CA GLU A 182 -26.76 -0.56 -11.77
C GLU A 182 -26.00 -1.19 -10.59
N LEU A 183 -24.78 -1.67 -10.82
CA LEU A 183 -23.92 -2.21 -9.74
C LEU A 183 -23.48 -1.11 -8.79
N VAL A 184 -23.09 0.04 -9.33
CA VAL A 184 -22.69 1.20 -8.52
C VAL A 184 -23.87 1.70 -7.68
N ASP A 185 -25.08 1.82 -8.25
CA ASP A 185 -26.28 2.23 -7.51
C ASP A 185 -26.60 1.26 -6.36
N TYR A 186 -26.46 -0.05 -6.59
CA TYR A 186 -26.62 -1.06 -5.53
C TYR A 186 -25.55 -0.93 -4.44
N GLU A 187 -24.27 -0.81 -4.82
CA GLU A 187 -23.16 -0.67 -3.87
C GLU A 187 -23.31 0.61 -3.01
N VAL A 188 -23.69 1.73 -3.62
CA VAL A 188 -23.94 3.00 -2.91
C VAL A 188 -24.96 2.80 -1.82
N LYS A 189 -26.13 2.21 -2.15
CA LYS A 189 -27.19 1.97 -1.17
C LYS A 189 -26.72 1.04 -0.04
N ALA A 190 -26.11 -0.10 -0.40
CA ALA A 190 -25.69 -1.11 0.55
C ALA A 190 -24.58 -0.56 1.49
N ILE A 191 -23.62 0.21 0.95
CA ILE A 191 -22.53 0.83 1.72
C ILE A 191 -23.10 1.88 2.68
N THR A 192 -24.03 2.72 2.22
CA THR A 192 -24.69 3.71 3.08
C THR A 192 -25.43 3.04 4.25
N ASP A 193 -26.19 1.99 3.99
CA ASP A 193 -26.89 1.24 5.04
C ASP A 193 -25.91 0.62 6.07
N LEU A 194 -24.77 0.08 5.60
CA LEU A 194 -23.77 -0.53 6.48
C LEU A 194 -23.00 0.52 7.29
N ALA A 195 -22.58 1.61 6.66
CA ALA A 195 -21.86 2.69 7.33
C ALA A 195 -22.72 3.36 8.41
N THR A 196 -24.00 3.63 8.09
CA THR A 196 -24.95 4.20 9.06
C THR A 196 -25.18 3.27 10.26
N ARG A 197 -25.33 1.97 10.03
CA ARG A 197 -25.44 0.97 11.11
C ARG A 197 -24.20 0.92 12.00
N ALA A 198 -23.02 1.23 11.48
CA ALA A 198 -21.78 1.33 12.25
C ALA A 198 -21.60 2.69 12.95
N GLY A 199 -22.62 3.55 12.94
CA GLY A 199 -22.58 4.88 13.58
C GLY A 199 -22.06 6.01 12.68
N GLY A 200 -21.98 5.77 11.37
CA GLY A 200 -21.60 6.78 10.38
C GLY A 200 -22.68 7.80 10.10
N THR A 201 -22.30 9.06 9.96
CA THR A 201 -23.16 10.16 9.49
C THR A 201 -22.72 10.57 8.10
N GLU A 202 -23.62 10.56 7.13
CA GLU A 202 -23.33 10.98 5.76
C GLU A 202 -22.87 12.44 5.69
N GLN A 203 -21.83 12.69 4.88
CA GLN A 203 -21.26 14.02 4.64
C GLN A 203 -21.44 14.46 3.17
N GLY A 204 -22.26 13.75 2.40
CA GLY A 204 -22.52 14.02 1.00
C GLY A 204 -21.44 13.50 0.04
N SER A 205 -21.70 13.67 -1.24
CA SER A 205 -20.82 13.18 -2.32
C SER A 205 -19.64 14.11 -2.62
N ASP A 206 -19.78 15.41 -2.33
CA ASP A 206 -18.81 16.41 -2.74
C ASP A 206 -17.48 16.27 -1.99
N VAL A 207 -17.52 15.89 -0.70
CA VAL A 207 -16.32 15.61 0.09
C VAL A 207 -15.49 14.49 -0.56
N GLY A 208 -16.13 13.38 -0.91
CA GLY A 208 -15.46 12.26 -1.57
C GLY A 208 -14.96 12.62 -2.97
N ARG A 209 -15.70 13.40 -3.72
CA ARG A 209 -15.30 13.90 -5.05
C ARG A 209 -14.09 14.83 -4.96
N THR A 210 -14.11 15.82 -4.08
CA THR A 210 -12.98 16.75 -3.86
C THR A 210 -11.73 15.97 -3.47
N TRP A 211 -11.88 14.99 -2.55
CA TRP A 211 -10.78 14.12 -2.19
C TRP A 211 -10.21 13.36 -3.40
N TRP A 212 -11.08 12.77 -4.23
CA TRP A 212 -10.65 12.01 -5.40
C TRP A 212 -9.92 12.87 -6.43
N GLU A 213 -10.42 14.06 -6.71
CA GLU A 213 -9.83 14.98 -7.68
C GLU A 213 -8.47 15.49 -7.22
N GLY A 214 -8.32 15.81 -5.93
CA GLY A 214 -7.08 16.32 -5.34
C GLY A 214 -6.14 15.25 -4.77
N LYS A 215 -6.41 13.95 -4.92
CA LYS A 215 -5.66 12.86 -4.24
C LYS A 215 -4.15 12.84 -4.47
N TYR A 216 -3.66 13.44 -5.54
CA TYR A 216 -2.23 13.55 -5.85
C TYR A 216 -1.58 14.87 -5.40
N GLU A 217 -2.36 15.87 -5.00
CA GLU A 217 -1.84 17.17 -4.59
C GLU A 217 -0.86 17.11 -3.41
N PRO A 218 -1.09 16.27 -2.36
CA PRO A 218 -0.15 16.18 -1.24
C PRO A 218 1.25 15.69 -1.64
N TYR A 219 1.37 15.03 -2.78
CA TYR A 219 2.64 14.51 -3.31
C TYR A 219 3.28 15.44 -4.35
N ALA A 220 2.66 16.59 -4.63
CA ALA A 220 3.24 17.57 -5.53
C ALA A 220 4.55 18.14 -4.94
N LYS A 221 5.47 18.53 -5.84
CA LYS A 221 6.77 19.08 -5.46
C LYS A 221 6.60 20.26 -4.47
N GLY A 222 7.33 20.20 -3.36
CA GLY A 222 7.31 21.23 -2.31
C GLY A 222 6.20 21.10 -1.27
N LYS A 223 5.30 20.11 -1.40
CA LYS A 223 4.25 19.87 -0.39
C LYS A 223 4.60 18.81 0.67
N LEU A 224 5.68 18.06 0.44
CA LEU A 224 6.19 17.13 1.44
C LEU A 224 6.90 17.87 2.58
N PRO A 225 6.85 17.34 3.83
CA PRO A 225 7.59 17.90 4.95
C PRO A 225 9.05 18.13 4.60
N GLN A 226 9.57 19.30 5.00
CA GLN A 226 10.95 19.69 4.76
C GLN A 226 11.69 19.83 6.09
N PRO A 227 13.03 19.60 6.13
CA PRO A 227 13.81 19.88 7.33
C PRO A 227 13.57 21.31 7.85
N PRO A 228 13.57 21.52 9.19
CA PRO A 228 13.93 20.54 10.23
C PRO A 228 12.83 19.55 10.64
N LEU A 229 11.64 19.60 10.05
CA LEU A 229 10.57 18.69 10.38
C LEU A 229 10.95 17.24 9.99
N MET A 230 10.96 16.34 10.98
CA MET A 230 11.20 14.92 10.77
C MET A 230 9.87 14.17 10.69
N TYR A 231 9.75 13.23 9.73
CA TYR A 231 8.60 12.34 9.65
C TYR A 231 9.00 10.95 9.13
N GLY A 232 8.16 9.97 9.40
CA GLY A 232 8.26 8.64 8.81
C GLY A 232 6.89 8.04 8.56
N THR A 233 6.83 7.06 7.66
CA THR A 233 5.58 6.40 7.27
C THR A 233 5.71 4.89 7.44
N PHE A 234 4.73 4.28 8.07
CA PHE A 234 4.56 2.83 8.13
C PHE A 234 3.43 2.42 7.17
N ASP A 235 3.40 1.17 6.77
CA ASP A 235 2.33 0.59 5.97
C ASP A 235 2.13 -0.89 6.31
N GLN A 236 1.88 -1.15 7.60
CA GLN A 236 1.62 -2.48 8.09
C GLN A 236 0.19 -2.93 7.74
N VAL A 237 0.02 -4.21 7.49
CA VAL A 237 -1.28 -4.79 7.16
C VAL A 237 -1.69 -5.83 8.21
N ALA A 238 -2.99 -5.87 8.55
CA ALA A 238 -3.49 -6.76 9.60
C ALA A 238 -4.94 -7.19 9.37
N ARG A 239 -5.34 -8.25 10.09
CA ARG A 239 -6.74 -8.70 10.12
C ARG A 239 -7.61 -7.67 10.84
N PHE A 240 -8.87 -7.59 10.48
CA PHE A 240 -9.82 -6.65 11.09
C PHE A 240 -9.82 -6.68 12.62
N LYS A 241 -9.78 -7.88 13.21
CA LYS A 241 -9.80 -8.04 14.69
C LYS A 241 -8.58 -7.47 15.39
N ASP A 242 -7.44 -7.37 14.70
CA ASP A 242 -6.17 -6.96 15.27
C ASP A 242 -5.92 -5.45 15.10
N LEU A 243 -6.53 -4.80 14.08
CA LEU A 243 -6.33 -3.39 13.75
C LEU A 243 -6.53 -2.41 14.92
N PRO A 244 -7.58 -2.55 15.77
CA PRO A 244 -7.77 -1.63 16.91
C PRO A 244 -6.64 -1.68 17.92
N ALA A 245 -6.11 -2.87 18.21
CA ALA A 245 -5.01 -3.05 19.16
C ALA A 245 -3.69 -2.50 18.57
N ILE A 246 -3.43 -2.76 17.29
CA ILE A 246 -2.26 -2.25 16.57
C ILE A 246 -2.27 -0.72 16.57
N TYR A 247 -3.38 -0.09 16.20
CA TYR A 247 -3.49 1.37 16.16
C TYR A 247 -3.19 1.97 17.53
N ARG A 248 -3.82 1.46 18.62
CA ARG A 248 -3.59 1.95 19.98
C ARG A 248 -2.14 1.78 20.41
N ALA A 249 -1.57 0.60 20.21
CA ALA A 249 -0.20 0.31 20.63
C ALA A 249 0.84 1.19 19.92
N LYS A 250 0.68 1.40 18.62
CA LYS A 250 1.59 2.26 17.83
C LYS A 250 1.45 3.72 18.24
N LYS A 251 0.22 4.22 18.37
CA LYS A 251 -0.04 5.58 18.84
C LYS A 251 0.57 5.81 20.23
N GLU A 252 0.29 4.89 21.16
CA GLU A 252 0.79 4.98 22.53
C GLU A 252 2.32 5.00 22.59
N VAL A 253 3.00 4.08 21.91
CA VAL A 253 4.46 4.01 21.96
C VAL A 253 5.12 5.25 21.36
N ILE A 254 4.62 5.77 20.24
CA ILE A 254 5.17 6.96 19.60
C ILE A 254 4.94 8.21 20.46
N GLU A 255 3.72 8.43 20.94
CA GLU A 255 3.38 9.65 21.68
C GLU A 255 3.89 9.63 23.12
N ARG A 256 3.88 8.49 23.82
CA ARG A 256 4.36 8.37 25.19
C ARG A 256 5.89 8.43 25.28
N GLU A 257 6.60 7.70 24.42
CA GLU A 257 8.05 7.59 24.55
C GLU A 257 8.80 8.76 23.91
N PHE A 258 8.22 9.37 22.87
CA PHE A 258 8.89 10.41 22.11
C PHE A 258 8.16 11.76 22.12
N GLY A 259 6.90 11.81 22.59
CA GLY A 259 6.09 13.02 22.55
C GLY A 259 6.62 14.14 23.44
N GLN A 260 6.92 13.84 24.72
CA GLN A 260 7.34 14.86 25.68
C GLN A 260 8.68 15.50 25.29
N GLN A 261 9.65 14.70 24.86
CA GLN A 261 11.00 15.17 24.58
C GLN A 261 11.14 15.79 23.19
N TYR A 262 10.47 15.22 22.18
CA TYR A 262 10.72 15.56 20.79
C TYR A 262 9.47 16.10 20.06
N GLY A 263 8.35 16.24 20.77
CA GLY A 263 7.08 16.63 20.14
C GLY A 263 6.57 15.60 19.12
N ALA A 264 6.86 14.30 19.35
CA ALA A 264 6.43 13.27 18.43
C ALA A 264 4.91 13.09 18.47
N ARG A 265 4.31 13.06 17.30
CA ARG A 265 2.85 12.88 17.09
C ARG A 265 2.59 11.75 16.12
N TYR A 266 1.50 11.03 16.33
CA TYR A 266 1.07 9.94 15.48
C TYR A 266 -0.22 10.28 14.75
N THR A 267 -0.28 9.93 13.46
CA THR A 267 -1.50 10.01 12.65
C THR A 267 -1.64 8.76 11.80
N ALA A 268 -2.86 8.39 11.44
CA ALA A 268 -3.10 7.20 10.64
C ALA A 268 -4.30 7.33 9.71
N HIS A 269 -4.21 6.62 8.58
CA HIS A 269 -5.38 6.31 7.79
C HIS A 269 -5.35 4.84 7.35
N LEU A 270 -6.52 4.25 7.13
CA LEU A 270 -6.66 2.94 6.55
C LEU A 270 -7.02 3.09 5.07
N SER A 271 -6.30 2.35 4.23
CA SER A 271 -6.56 2.21 2.80
C SER A 271 -6.18 0.79 2.38
N HIS A 272 -6.43 0.38 1.14
CA HIS A 272 -6.20 -1.01 0.72
C HIS A 272 -6.93 -2.01 1.62
N TRP A 273 -8.23 -2.07 1.44
CA TRP A 273 -9.11 -2.96 2.20
C TRP A 273 -9.23 -4.30 1.49
N TYR A 274 -9.19 -5.37 2.28
CA TYR A 274 -9.27 -6.76 1.85
C TYR A 274 -10.48 -7.44 2.50
N ASP A 275 -10.87 -8.61 2.01
CA ASP A 275 -11.96 -9.39 2.61
C ASP A 275 -11.69 -9.81 4.06
N TRP A 276 -10.44 -9.78 4.50
CA TRP A 276 -9.96 -10.26 5.78
C TRP A 276 -9.32 -9.19 6.68
N GLY A 277 -9.05 -8.02 6.17
CA GLY A 277 -8.32 -6.97 6.90
C GLY A 277 -8.10 -5.70 6.12
N SER A 278 -7.23 -4.85 6.63
CA SER A 278 -6.85 -3.61 5.95
C SER A 278 -5.41 -3.23 6.23
N MET A 279 -4.84 -2.44 5.36
CA MET A 279 -3.57 -1.77 5.59
C MET A 279 -3.78 -0.54 6.46
N LEU A 280 -2.95 -0.41 7.49
CA LEU A 280 -2.82 0.77 8.33
C LEU A 280 -1.62 1.59 7.83
N TYR A 281 -1.92 2.70 7.15
CA TYR A 281 -0.93 3.68 6.72
C TYR A 281 -0.81 4.74 7.79
N ASP A 282 0.21 4.64 8.58
CA ASP A 282 0.41 5.53 9.70
C ASP A 282 1.73 6.30 9.60
N ARG A 283 1.79 7.42 10.27
CA ARG A 283 2.92 8.36 10.22
C ARG A 283 3.23 8.85 11.60
N PHE A 284 4.50 9.12 11.81
CA PHE A 284 4.93 9.98 12.90
C PHE A 284 5.51 11.29 12.35
N TYR A 285 5.32 12.34 13.11
CA TYR A 285 5.94 13.63 12.90
C TYR A 285 6.68 14.00 14.18
N VAL A 286 7.83 14.63 14.04
CA VAL A 286 8.67 15.10 15.16
C VAL A 286 8.87 16.59 14.99
N ASP A 287 8.35 17.37 15.93
CA ASP A 287 8.36 18.83 15.84
C ASP A 287 9.70 19.43 16.28
N SER A 288 10.45 18.72 17.15
CA SER A 288 11.72 19.16 17.70
C SER A 288 12.78 18.06 17.60
N PRO A 289 13.22 17.69 16.38
CA PRO A 289 14.29 16.72 16.21
C PRO A 289 15.62 17.29 16.69
N PRO A 290 16.62 16.42 17.05
CA PRO A 290 17.98 16.85 17.31
C PRO A 290 18.56 17.63 16.14
N GLU A 291 19.39 18.64 16.42
CA GLU A 291 20.10 19.42 15.40
C GLU A 291 21.24 18.62 14.78
N ASP A 292 21.89 17.74 15.56
CA ASP A 292 22.93 16.85 15.04
C ASP A 292 22.33 15.79 14.11
N PRO A 293 22.83 15.64 12.87
CA PRO A 293 22.25 14.70 11.89
C PRO A 293 22.37 13.22 12.32
N GLU A 294 23.39 12.82 13.04
CA GLU A 294 23.57 11.43 13.50
C GLU A 294 22.57 11.11 14.62
N GLU A 295 22.39 12.05 15.56
CA GLU A 295 21.37 11.91 16.61
C GLU A 295 19.95 11.93 16.02
N ALA A 296 19.70 12.78 15.03
CA ALA A 296 18.42 12.83 14.32
C ALA A 296 18.12 11.51 13.60
N MET A 297 19.12 10.93 12.90
CA MET A 297 18.97 9.62 12.28
C MET A 297 18.74 8.51 13.31
N ALA A 298 19.47 8.51 14.41
CA ALA A 298 19.29 7.55 15.49
C ALA A 298 17.88 7.65 16.13
N LEU A 299 17.37 8.87 16.31
CA LEU A 299 16.00 9.09 16.77
C LEU A 299 14.98 8.54 15.76
N HIS A 300 15.15 8.84 14.48
CA HIS A 300 14.28 8.36 13.41
C HIS A 300 14.24 6.82 13.37
N ASP A 301 15.37 6.14 13.52
CA ASP A 301 15.43 4.68 13.56
C ASP A 301 14.76 4.10 14.81
N ARG A 302 14.90 4.74 15.98
CA ARG A 302 14.19 4.32 17.21
C ARG A 302 12.67 4.44 17.06
N LEU A 303 12.17 5.51 16.43
CA LEU A 303 10.74 5.70 16.15
C LEU A 303 10.22 4.60 15.22
N TRP A 304 11.00 4.26 14.18
CA TRP A 304 10.68 3.16 13.29
C TRP A 304 10.65 1.82 14.03
N ASP A 305 11.66 1.53 14.84
CA ASP A 305 11.72 0.28 15.59
C ASP A 305 10.53 0.16 16.55
N ALA A 306 10.24 1.21 17.30
CA ALA A 306 9.13 1.24 18.24
C ALA A 306 7.77 0.99 17.53
N GLY A 307 7.50 1.71 16.45
CA GLY A 307 6.24 1.58 15.70
C GLY A 307 6.08 0.22 15.01
N ILE A 308 7.13 -0.29 14.37
CA ILE A 308 7.10 -1.60 13.69
C ILE A 308 6.93 -2.74 14.70
N LEU A 309 7.72 -2.74 15.77
CA LEU A 309 7.67 -3.79 16.80
C LEU A 309 6.34 -3.80 17.54
N ALA A 310 5.78 -2.62 17.87
CA ALA A 310 4.44 -2.51 18.45
C ALA A 310 3.38 -3.14 17.53
N GLY A 311 3.44 -2.89 16.22
CA GLY A 311 2.55 -3.52 15.26
C GLY A 311 2.69 -5.04 15.20
N ILE A 312 3.92 -5.53 15.07
CA ILE A 312 4.22 -6.98 15.00
C ILE A 312 3.75 -7.70 16.26
N ALA A 313 3.99 -7.12 17.46
CA ALA A 313 3.57 -7.69 18.72
C ALA A 313 2.05 -7.89 18.84
N HIS A 314 1.26 -7.14 18.05
CA HIS A 314 -0.20 -7.22 18.00
C HIS A 314 -0.72 -7.90 16.72
N GLY A 315 0.14 -8.55 15.94
CA GLY A 315 -0.23 -9.38 14.80
C GLY A 315 -0.23 -8.68 13.44
N ALA A 316 0.39 -7.50 13.32
CA ALA A 316 0.60 -6.85 12.03
C ALA A 316 1.68 -7.57 11.21
N VAL A 317 1.50 -7.59 9.89
CA VAL A 317 2.54 -7.94 8.93
C VAL A 317 3.37 -6.70 8.61
N LEU A 318 4.67 -6.89 8.47
CA LEU A 318 5.71 -5.87 8.40
C LEU A 318 5.44 -4.73 7.40
N ASN A 319 4.92 -5.07 6.22
CA ASN A 319 4.77 -4.12 5.12
C ASN A 319 3.65 -4.57 4.17
N ASP A 320 2.88 -3.61 3.64
CA ASP A 320 1.83 -3.89 2.65
C ASP A 320 2.33 -3.68 1.21
N HIS A 321 2.94 -2.51 0.90
CA HIS A 321 3.18 -2.14 -0.50
C HIS A 321 4.39 -1.24 -0.80
N HIS A 322 5.07 -0.67 0.21
CA HIS A 322 6.26 0.15 -0.05
C HIS A 322 7.51 -0.67 -0.33
N GLY A 323 7.48 -1.97 -0.02
CA GLY A 323 8.64 -2.84 0.00
C GLY A 323 9.40 -2.75 1.33
N VAL A 324 10.12 -3.81 1.64
CA VAL A 324 10.92 -3.93 2.87
C VAL A 324 12.23 -3.16 2.76
N GLY A 325 12.84 -3.19 1.59
CA GLY A 325 14.09 -2.50 1.31
C GLY A 325 15.24 -2.94 2.21
N ILE A 326 16.15 -2.01 2.45
CA ILE A 326 17.27 -2.16 3.41
C ILE A 326 16.77 -1.83 4.83
N LYS A 327 15.92 -0.82 4.96
CA LYS A 327 15.51 -0.26 6.26
C LYS A 327 14.75 -1.28 7.12
N LEU A 328 13.81 -2.00 6.55
CA LEU A 328 12.97 -2.96 7.27
C LEU A 328 13.52 -4.39 7.23
N GLY A 329 14.61 -4.64 6.52
CA GLY A 329 15.21 -5.96 6.38
C GLY A 329 15.53 -6.65 7.69
N ARG A 330 15.88 -5.88 8.75
CA ARG A 330 16.17 -6.41 10.10
C ARG A 330 14.97 -7.08 10.77
N PHE A 331 13.75 -6.76 10.34
CA PHE A 331 12.51 -7.32 10.89
C PHE A 331 12.03 -8.59 10.14
N MET A 332 12.62 -8.91 8.98
CA MET A 332 12.18 -10.05 8.18
C MET A 332 12.32 -11.38 8.91
N ARG A 333 13.47 -11.63 9.57
CA ARG A 333 13.66 -12.86 10.34
C ARG A 333 12.75 -12.94 11.58
N PRO A 334 12.60 -11.91 12.42
CA PRO A 334 11.60 -11.90 13.48
C PRO A 334 10.17 -12.14 13.01
N GLN A 335 9.79 -11.59 11.84
CA GLN A 335 8.45 -11.75 11.27
C GLN A 335 8.18 -13.16 10.72
N LEU A 336 9.15 -13.75 10.02
CA LEU A 336 8.96 -14.98 9.24
C LEU A 336 9.50 -16.24 9.91
N GLY A 337 10.39 -16.10 10.91
CA GLY A 337 11.03 -17.24 11.55
C GLY A 337 11.79 -18.09 10.54
N VAL A 338 11.56 -19.42 10.56
CA VAL A 338 12.16 -20.38 9.62
C VAL A 338 11.80 -20.07 8.16
N GLY A 339 10.65 -19.44 7.89
CA GLY A 339 10.28 -19.02 6.54
C GLY A 339 11.30 -18.07 5.90
N PHE A 340 11.99 -17.26 6.70
CA PHE A 340 13.06 -16.40 6.20
C PHE A 340 14.24 -17.21 5.67
N ASP A 341 14.58 -18.33 6.31
CA ASP A 341 15.67 -19.21 5.85
C ASP A 341 15.34 -19.85 4.50
N LEU A 342 14.09 -20.26 4.29
CA LEU A 342 13.64 -20.81 3.00
C LEU A 342 13.70 -19.76 1.87
N ILE A 343 13.26 -18.53 2.13
CA ILE A 343 13.36 -17.43 1.16
C ILE A 343 14.85 -17.14 0.86
N ARG A 344 15.71 -17.19 1.88
CA ARG A 344 17.15 -17.04 1.70
C ARG A 344 17.75 -18.15 0.87
N GLU A 345 17.30 -19.40 1.00
CA GLU A 345 17.75 -20.53 0.16
C GLU A 345 17.39 -20.31 -1.31
N ILE A 346 16.20 -19.77 -1.61
CA ILE A 346 15.83 -19.37 -2.98
C ILE A 346 16.80 -18.31 -3.51
N LYS A 347 17.10 -17.29 -2.70
CA LYS A 347 18.07 -16.24 -3.05
C LYS A 347 19.45 -16.83 -3.36
N ASP A 348 19.97 -17.67 -2.48
CA ASP A 348 21.30 -18.26 -2.62
C ASP A 348 21.38 -19.20 -3.85
N ALA A 349 20.28 -19.90 -4.19
CA ALA A 349 20.21 -20.78 -5.36
C ALA A 349 20.13 -19.99 -6.69
N TRP A 350 19.44 -18.86 -6.70
CA TRP A 350 19.25 -18.08 -7.92
C TRP A 350 20.37 -17.06 -8.15
N ASP A 351 20.95 -16.54 -7.10
CA ASP A 351 22.04 -15.55 -7.10
C ASP A 351 23.19 -15.99 -6.18
N PRO A 352 23.93 -17.06 -6.54
CA PRO A 352 24.97 -17.62 -5.70
C PRO A 352 26.15 -16.67 -5.43
N ASN A 353 26.32 -15.67 -6.30
CA ASN A 353 27.37 -14.67 -6.16
C ASN A 353 26.90 -13.40 -5.39
N GLY A 354 25.61 -13.31 -5.03
CA GLY A 354 25.06 -12.20 -4.28
C GLY A 354 25.12 -10.84 -4.96
N ILE A 355 25.08 -10.81 -6.31
CA ILE A 355 25.20 -9.59 -7.12
C ILE A 355 23.88 -8.82 -7.22
N MET A 356 22.74 -9.47 -6.94
CA MET A 356 21.41 -8.87 -7.08
C MET A 356 20.98 -8.19 -5.77
N ASN A 357 20.95 -6.86 -5.77
CA ASN A 357 20.50 -5.99 -4.69
C ASN A 357 20.94 -6.47 -3.28
N PRO A 358 22.24 -6.56 -3.00
CA PRO A 358 22.75 -7.06 -1.72
C PRO A 358 22.24 -6.20 -0.56
N GLY A 359 21.86 -6.84 0.56
CA GLY A 359 21.34 -6.17 1.76
C GLY A 359 19.84 -5.90 1.76
N LYS A 360 19.15 -5.95 0.62
CA LYS A 360 17.70 -5.80 0.58
C LYS A 360 16.99 -7.03 1.17
N LEU A 361 15.77 -6.83 1.66
CA LEU A 361 14.94 -7.86 2.30
C LEU A 361 15.62 -8.54 3.52
N GLY A 362 16.65 -7.93 4.08
CA GLY A 362 17.45 -8.55 5.17
C GLY A 362 18.41 -9.63 4.69
N PHE A 363 18.59 -9.81 3.39
CA PHE A 363 19.61 -10.67 2.84
C PHE A 363 20.98 -10.03 3.05
N GLY A 364 21.76 -10.54 4.00
CA GLY A 364 23.16 -10.15 4.22
C GLY A 364 24.04 -10.55 3.02
N PRO A 365 25.36 -10.41 3.13
CA PRO A 365 26.29 -10.83 2.10
C PRO A 365 26.07 -12.31 1.76
N PRO A 366 26.53 -12.75 0.56
CA PRO A 366 26.39 -14.16 0.14
C PRO A 366 26.99 -15.09 1.21
N ARG A 367 26.27 -16.16 1.53
CA ARG A 367 26.86 -17.24 2.31
C ARG A 367 27.87 -17.93 1.39
N GLY A 368 29.11 -18.10 1.83
CA GLY A 368 30.09 -18.89 1.14
C GLY A 368 29.54 -20.31 0.82
N PRO A 369 30.19 -21.07 -0.09
CA PRO A 369 29.74 -22.40 -0.41
C PRO A 369 29.56 -23.21 0.87
N ARG A 370 28.41 -23.87 1.02
CA ARG A 370 28.23 -24.87 2.08
C ARG A 370 29.16 -26.02 1.75
N LEU A 371 30.23 -26.19 2.56
CA LEU A 371 31.11 -27.34 2.51
C LEU A 371 30.34 -28.58 2.91
#